data_6095c356f769ba6b3de4fe6b4a9395ee
#
_entry.id   6095c356f769ba6b3de4fe6b4a9395ee
#
_cell.length_a   1.000
_cell.length_b   1.000
_cell.length_c   1.000
_cell.angle_alpha   90.00
_cell.angle_beta   90.00
_cell.angle_gamma   90.00
#
_symmetry.space_group_name_H-M   'P 1'
#
loop_
_entity.id
_entity.type
_entity.pdbx_description
1 polymer ?
#
loop_
_entity_poly.entity_id
_entity_poly.type
_entity_poly.pdbx_seq_one_letter_code
_entity_poly.pdbx_strand_id
1 'polypeptide(L)'
;MTFKPNSLRTVMLMAVAPVIGLAFQSCGDDTDDYPTVDGKAPTLSLKTNHLQVEPGRTFNIEGTLKDADGLKSVRLKSEGMLLDKTINLLEIYSDSLLHDYNLSYAYTPASDWTDDTSFPLEVTVEDVGGRTTTQTIQVSGDGDFTDPIFTAAPSSELTVLVQNPKLSLNATVTDNKKLQSIVVDIPGLHI
;
A
#
# COMPACT_ATOMS: atom_id res chain seq x y z
N MET A 1 -6.31 58.39 67.33
CA MET A 1 -7.72 58.83 67.39
C MET A 1 -8.60 57.70 66.90
N THR A 2 -9.34 57.18 67.83
CA THR A 2 -10.29 56.09 67.73
C THR A 2 -11.61 56.54 67.09
N PHE A 3 -12.12 55.71 66.18
CA PHE A 3 -13.57 55.64 66.01
C PHE A 3 -14.02 54.24 65.68
N LYS A 4 -14.89 53.74 66.46
CA LYS A 4 -15.54 52.44 66.44
C LYS A 4 -16.99 52.62 65.94
N PRO A 5 -17.81 51.63 65.86
CA PRO A 5 -18.48 51.09 64.68
C PRO A 5 -19.99 51.41 64.67
N ASN A 6 -20.65 51.02 63.59
CA ASN A 6 -22.09 50.77 63.72
C ASN A 6 -22.55 49.57 62.85
N SER A 7 -23.10 48.68 63.59
CA SER A 7 -23.87 47.54 63.15
C SER A 7 -25.15 47.99 62.45
N LEU A 8 -25.44 47.45 61.30
CA LEU A 8 -26.79 47.43 60.77
C LEU A 8 -27.21 46.04 60.38
N ARG A 9 -28.19 45.57 61.03
CA ARG A 9 -28.87 44.29 60.77
C ARG A 9 -29.51 44.32 59.44
N THR A 10 -29.11 43.36 58.56
CA THR A 10 -29.79 43.16 57.30
C THR A 10 -30.80 42.03 57.41
N VAL A 11 -32.04 42.44 57.20
CA VAL A 11 -33.24 41.60 57.18
C VAL A 11 -33.15 40.65 56.00
N MET A 12 -33.29 39.35 56.28
CA MET A 12 -33.35 38.26 55.34
C MET A 12 -34.72 38.26 54.65
N LEU A 13 -34.78 38.69 53.40
CA LEU A 13 -35.97 38.55 52.56
C LEU A 13 -35.83 37.28 51.71
N MET A 14 -36.54 36.20 52.07
CA MET A 14 -36.70 35.01 51.26
C MET A 14 -37.65 35.34 50.10
N ALA A 15 -37.11 35.44 48.91
CA ALA A 15 -37.88 35.43 47.68
C ALA A 15 -37.99 34.00 47.22
N VAL A 16 -39.14 33.38 47.34
CA VAL A 16 -39.51 32.12 46.70
C VAL A 16 -39.82 32.42 45.25
N ALA A 17 -38.91 32.05 44.37
CA ALA A 17 -39.17 32.08 42.92
C ALA A 17 -39.89 30.80 42.49
N PRO A 18 -40.98 30.84 41.76
CA PRO A 18 -41.60 29.67 41.19
C PRO A 18 -40.71 29.13 40.05
N VAL A 19 -40.29 27.88 40.20
CA VAL A 19 -39.67 27.11 39.11
C VAL A 19 -40.74 26.84 38.06
N ILE A 20 -40.77 27.67 37.01
CA ILE A 20 -41.51 27.34 35.79
C ILE A 20 -40.70 26.27 35.06
N GLY A 21 -41.17 25.03 35.18
CA GLY A 21 -40.66 23.93 34.42
C GLY A 21 -41.04 24.14 32.94
N LEU A 22 -40.09 24.67 32.17
CA LEU A 22 -40.12 24.55 30.70
C LEU A 22 -39.82 23.09 30.36
N ALA A 23 -40.86 22.30 30.20
CA ALA A 23 -40.77 21.05 29.50
C ALA A 23 -40.41 21.39 28.04
N PHE A 24 -39.13 21.31 27.73
CA PHE A 24 -38.70 21.16 26.32
C PHE A 24 -39.17 19.79 25.86
N GLN A 25 -40.39 19.75 25.29
CA GLN A 25 -40.74 18.66 24.40
C GLN A 25 -39.81 18.79 23.21
N SER A 26 -38.73 18.00 23.22
CA SER A 26 -37.99 17.68 22.05
C SER A 26 -38.92 16.87 21.13
N CYS A 27 -39.65 17.57 20.28
CA CYS A 27 -40.24 16.99 19.08
C CYS A 27 -39.13 16.91 18.07
N GLY A 28 -38.85 15.72 17.64
CA GLY A 28 -37.95 15.44 16.55
C GLY A 28 -37.49 14.00 16.68
N ASP A 29 -38.38 13.10 16.31
CA ASP A 29 -38.00 11.75 15.90
C ASP A 29 -37.44 11.89 14.48
N ASP A 30 -36.43 12.77 14.35
CA ASP A 30 -35.50 12.71 13.23
C ASP A 30 -34.55 11.56 13.59
N THR A 31 -34.94 10.38 13.20
CA THR A 31 -33.99 9.31 12.95
C THR A 31 -33.14 9.78 11.78
N ASP A 32 -32.23 10.68 12.04
CA ASP A 32 -31.06 10.88 11.20
C ASP A 32 -30.36 9.52 11.22
N ASP A 33 -30.62 8.76 10.19
CA ASP A 33 -30.02 7.47 9.93
C ASP A 33 -28.58 7.74 9.51
N TYR A 34 -27.79 8.31 10.47
CA TYR A 34 -26.35 8.36 10.31
C TYR A 34 -25.85 6.93 10.28
N PRO A 35 -25.16 6.53 9.24
CA PRO A 35 -24.62 5.19 9.16
C PRO A 35 -23.83 4.92 10.45
N THR A 36 -24.23 3.89 11.18
CA THR A 36 -23.58 3.51 12.43
C THR A 36 -22.16 3.07 12.11
N VAL A 37 -21.20 3.88 12.55
CA VAL A 37 -19.77 3.59 12.39
C VAL A 37 -19.44 2.33 13.19
N ASP A 38 -18.89 1.29 12.55
CA ASP A 38 -18.65 -0.02 13.21
C ASP A 38 -17.49 0.02 14.22
N GLY A 39 -16.75 1.11 14.25
CA GLY A 39 -15.65 1.34 15.19
C GLY A 39 -14.37 0.59 14.87
N LYS A 40 -14.26 -0.08 13.72
CA LYS A 40 -13.09 -0.83 13.30
C LYS A 40 -12.29 -0.04 12.27
N ALA A 41 -10.99 -0.30 12.23
CA ALA A 41 -10.12 0.22 11.19
C ALA A 41 -10.31 -0.57 9.88
N PRO A 42 -10.08 0.06 8.72
CA PRO A 42 -10.17 -0.60 7.43
C PRO A 42 -9.20 -1.77 7.31
N THR A 43 -9.55 -2.76 6.51
CA THR A 43 -8.65 -3.85 6.18
C THR A 43 -7.88 -3.52 4.91
N LEU A 44 -6.57 -3.82 4.93
CA LEU A 44 -5.67 -3.71 3.80
C LEU A 44 -5.02 -5.07 3.55
N SER A 45 -5.12 -5.59 2.34
CA SER A 45 -4.46 -6.82 1.91
C SER A 45 -3.64 -6.53 0.67
N LEU A 46 -2.34 -6.37 0.84
CA LEU A 46 -1.40 -6.19 -0.27
C LEU A 46 -1.13 -7.53 -0.96
N LYS A 47 -0.94 -7.51 -2.27
CA LYS A 47 -0.66 -8.72 -3.07
C LYS A 47 0.67 -9.36 -2.68
N THR A 48 1.64 -8.55 -2.25
CA THR A 48 2.96 -8.97 -1.78
C THR A 48 3.51 -7.97 -0.78
N ASN A 49 4.42 -8.41 0.07
CA ASN A 49 5.21 -7.57 0.95
C ASN A 49 6.63 -7.29 0.43
N HIS A 50 7.01 -7.90 -0.69
CA HIS A 50 8.29 -7.67 -1.36
C HIS A 50 8.08 -7.62 -2.89
N LEU A 51 8.58 -6.56 -3.51
CA LEU A 51 8.57 -6.35 -4.96
C LEU A 51 10.00 -6.18 -5.46
N GLN A 52 10.42 -7.09 -6.33
CA GLN A 52 11.62 -6.92 -7.14
C GLN A 52 11.21 -6.23 -8.44
N VAL A 53 11.84 -5.09 -8.73
CA VAL A 53 11.46 -4.23 -9.85
C VAL A 53 12.64 -3.92 -10.74
N GLU A 54 12.41 -3.92 -12.04
CA GLU A 54 13.43 -3.54 -13.03
C GLU A 54 13.58 -2.02 -13.04
N PRO A 55 14.80 -1.48 -12.83
CA PRO A 55 15.05 -0.05 -12.88
C PRO A 55 14.57 0.59 -14.19
N GLY A 56 13.86 1.72 -14.09
CA GLY A 56 13.31 2.42 -15.26
C GLY A 56 12.06 1.81 -15.88
N ARG A 57 11.58 0.66 -15.39
CA ARG A 57 10.34 0.01 -15.87
C ARG A 57 9.18 0.18 -14.89
N THR A 58 8.01 0.45 -15.44
CA THR A 58 6.78 0.60 -14.67
C THR A 58 6.34 -0.74 -14.07
N PHE A 59 6.01 -0.72 -12.77
CA PHE A 59 5.36 -1.82 -12.07
C PHE A 59 4.09 -1.35 -11.37
N ASN A 60 3.24 -2.27 -10.92
CA ASN A 60 2.01 -1.95 -10.21
C ASN A 60 2.12 -2.34 -8.73
N ILE A 61 1.66 -1.41 -7.88
CA ILE A 61 1.42 -1.64 -6.46
C ILE A 61 -0.05 -2.06 -6.35
N GLU A 62 -0.29 -3.30 -5.89
CA GLU A 62 -1.62 -3.90 -5.93
C GLU A 62 -2.06 -4.40 -4.56
N GLY A 63 -3.36 -4.24 -4.30
CA GLY A 63 -3.97 -4.69 -3.04
C GLY A 63 -5.48 -4.54 -3.05
N THR A 64 -6.12 -5.05 -2.00
CA THR A 64 -7.55 -4.91 -1.77
C THR A 64 -7.78 -4.22 -0.44
N LEU A 65 -8.65 -3.21 -0.46
CA LEU A 65 -9.05 -2.42 0.69
C LEU A 65 -10.53 -2.67 0.95
N LYS A 66 -10.89 -2.84 2.23
CA LYS A 66 -12.29 -3.04 2.62
C LYS A 66 -12.59 -2.36 3.94
N ASP A 67 -13.78 -1.77 4.02
CA ASP A 67 -14.31 -1.18 5.22
C ASP A 67 -15.84 -1.18 5.23
N ALA A 68 -16.45 -1.49 6.38
CA ALA A 68 -17.90 -1.55 6.51
C ALA A 68 -18.52 -0.14 6.57
N ASP A 69 -17.80 0.84 7.10
CA ASP A 69 -18.26 2.22 7.20
C ASP A 69 -17.99 3.02 5.92
N GLY A 70 -17.03 2.57 5.14
CA GLY A 70 -16.62 3.15 3.88
C GLY A 70 -15.19 3.69 3.87
N LEU A 71 -14.57 3.58 2.71
CA LEU A 71 -13.19 3.98 2.45
C LEU A 71 -13.11 5.47 2.12
N LYS A 72 -12.21 6.18 2.78
CA LYS A 72 -11.95 7.60 2.53
C LYS A 72 -10.80 7.81 1.57
N SER A 73 -9.65 7.23 1.87
CA SER A 73 -8.44 7.46 1.07
C SER A 73 -7.44 6.31 1.19
N VAL A 74 -6.53 6.23 0.22
CA VAL A 74 -5.31 5.43 0.31
C VAL A 74 -4.10 6.28 -0.02
N ARG A 75 -3.06 6.22 0.83
CA ARG A 75 -1.79 6.93 0.63
C ARG A 75 -0.66 5.93 0.43
N LEU A 76 0.15 6.20 -0.60
CA LEU A 76 1.40 5.50 -0.87
C LEU A 76 2.55 6.46 -0.57
N LYS A 77 3.45 6.08 0.36
CA LYS A 77 4.57 6.92 0.75
C LYS A 77 5.88 6.14 0.81
N SER A 78 6.89 6.65 0.13
CA SER A 78 8.28 6.18 0.22
C SER A 78 9.22 7.34 -0.08
N GLU A 79 10.01 7.74 0.90
CA GLU A 79 10.97 8.85 0.73
C GLU A 79 12.07 8.48 -0.26
N GLY A 80 12.60 7.25 -0.18
CA GLY A 80 13.64 6.79 -1.08
C GLY A 80 13.19 6.66 -2.54
N MET A 81 11.91 6.40 -2.77
CA MET A 81 11.31 6.38 -4.10
C MET A 81 10.82 7.77 -4.55
N LEU A 82 10.90 8.81 -3.72
CA LEU A 82 10.31 10.13 -3.96
C LEU A 82 8.81 10.04 -4.26
N LEU A 83 8.13 9.09 -3.64
CA LEU A 83 6.70 8.84 -3.81
C LEU A 83 5.95 9.33 -2.57
N ASP A 84 5.00 10.22 -2.76
CA ASP A 84 3.99 10.60 -1.77
C ASP A 84 2.69 10.89 -2.53
N LYS A 85 1.83 9.88 -2.63
CA LYS A 85 0.60 9.94 -3.39
C LYS A 85 -0.58 9.56 -2.52
N THR A 86 -1.56 10.45 -2.43
CA THR A 86 -2.88 10.16 -1.84
C THR A 86 -3.91 10.04 -2.95
N ILE A 87 -4.69 8.97 -2.93
CA ILE A 87 -5.87 8.74 -3.75
C ILE A 87 -7.08 8.97 -2.84
N ASN A 88 -7.79 10.06 -3.07
CA ASN A 88 -8.98 10.41 -2.29
C ASN A 88 -10.20 9.71 -2.89
N LEU A 89 -10.62 8.60 -2.28
CA LEU A 89 -11.72 7.79 -2.79
C LEU A 89 -13.07 8.49 -2.63
N LEU A 90 -13.28 9.24 -1.54
CA LEU A 90 -14.49 10.04 -1.34
C LEU A 90 -14.67 11.11 -2.40
N GLU A 91 -13.59 11.72 -2.86
CA GLU A 91 -13.65 12.77 -3.87
C GLU A 91 -13.89 12.19 -5.27
N ILE A 92 -13.22 11.06 -5.58
CA ILE A 92 -13.31 10.41 -6.89
C ILE A 92 -14.69 9.77 -7.10
N TYR A 93 -15.25 9.18 -6.03
CA TYR A 93 -16.54 8.46 -6.06
C TYR A 93 -17.59 9.19 -5.23
N SER A 94 -17.71 10.51 -5.43
CA SER A 94 -18.57 11.41 -4.64
C SER A 94 -20.04 10.98 -4.53
N ASP A 95 -20.54 10.22 -5.51
CA ASP A 95 -21.93 9.79 -5.58
C ASP A 95 -22.23 8.48 -4.85
N SER A 96 -21.19 7.77 -4.40
CA SER A 96 -21.35 6.51 -3.67
C SER A 96 -20.16 6.21 -2.78
N LEU A 97 -20.44 5.85 -1.53
CA LEU A 97 -19.43 5.43 -0.58
C LEU A 97 -18.89 4.05 -0.96
N LEU A 98 -17.57 3.94 -1.13
CA LEU A 98 -16.93 2.67 -1.44
C LEU A 98 -16.65 1.87 -0.17
N HIS A 99 -17.07 0.61 -0.15
CA HIS A 99 -16.76 -0.34 0.91
C HIS A 99 -15.64 -1.32 0.52
N ASP A 100 -15.42 -1.49 -0.77
CA ASP A 100 -14.37 -2.31 -1.38
C ASP A 100 -13.64 -1.51 -2.46
N TYR A 101 -12.31 -1.58 -2.47
CA TYR A 101 -11.50 -0.97 -3.51
C TYR A 101 -10.30 -1.84 -3.87
N ASN A 102 -10.11 -2.07 -5.17
CA ASN A 102 -8.94 -2.75 -5.69
C ASN A 102 -7.88 -1.71 -6.08
N LEU A 103 -6.86 -1.59 -5.24
CA LEU A 103 -5.72 -0.73 -5.52
C LEU A 103 -4.91 -1.32 -6.67
N SER A 104 -4.63 -0.50 -7.67
CA SER A 104 -3.62 -0.75 -8.70
C SER A 104 -2.99 0.59 -9.07
N TYR A 105 -1.80 0.85 -8.54
CA TYR A 105 -1.07 2.09 -8.76
C TYR A 105 0.23 1.82 -9.51
N ALA A 106 0.34 2.39 -10.71
CA ALA A 106 1.52 2.28 -11.56
C ALA A 106 2.60 3.27 -11.10
N TYR A 107 3.83 2.78 -10.90
CA TYR A 107 4.99 3.57 -10.56
C TYR A 107 6.19 3.16 -11.43
N THR A 108 7.01 4.14 -11.84
CA THR A 108 8.24 3.90 -12.58
C THR A 108 9.43 4.34 -11.73
N PRO A 109 10.28 3.42 -11.28
CA PRO A 109 11.48 3.76 -10.52
C PRO A 109 12.51 4.46 -11.41
N ALA A 110 13.45 5.16 -10.78
CA ALA A 110 14.56 5.75 -11.51
C ALA A 110 15.42 4.65 -12.16
N SER A 111 15.96 4.95 -13.34
CA SER A 111 16.74 3.98 -14.11
C SER A 111 18.15 3.75 -13.58
N ASP A 112 18.60 4.54 -12.63
CA ASP A 112 19.89 4.45 -11.95
C ASP A 112 19.88 3.59 -10.67
N TRP A 113 18.75 2.94 -10.36
CA TRP A 113 18.71 1.97 -9.28
C TRP A 113 19.67 0.82 -9.57
N THR A 114 20.30 0.33 -8.51
CA THR A 114 21.23 -0.80 -8.56
C THR A 114 20.67 -1.98 -7.76
N ASP A 115 21.36 -3.11 -7.82
CA ASP A 115 21.03 -4.31 -7.04
C ASP A 115 20.98 -4.07 -5.52
N ASP A 116 21.73 -3.07 -5.03
CA ASP A 116 21.73 -2.70 -3.61
C ASP A 116 20.60 -1.72 -3.25
N THR A 117 19.83 -1.24 -4.24
CA THR A 117 18.74 -0.31 -4.01
C THR A 117 17.55 -1.04 -3.42
N SER A 118 17.11 -0.56 -2.24
CA SER A 118 15.95 -1.12 -1.56
C SER A 118 15.27 -0.08 -0.68
N PHE A 119 13.96 0.11 -0.86
CA PHE A 119 13.20 1.13 -0.15
C PHE A 119 11.91 0.56 0.43
N PRO A 120 11.54 0.96 1.66
CA PRO A 120 10.21 0.70 2.18
C PRO A 120 9.18 1.60 1.49
N LEU A 121 8.06 1.01 1.11
CA LEU A 121 6.87 1.69 0.63
C LEU A 121 5.74 1.44 1.62
N GLU A 122 5.28 2.48 2.29
CA GLU A 122 4.13 2.44 3.17
C GLU A 122 2.84 2.66 2.39
N VAL A 123 1.88 1.77 2.57
CA VAL A 123 0.52 1.89 2.05
C VAL A 123 -0.41 2.04 3.24
N THR A 124 -1.03 3.21 3.36
CA THR A 124 -1.97 3.54 4.45
C THR A 124 -3.36 3.75 3.87
N VAL A 125 -4.33 3.03 4.39
CA VAL A 125 -5.75 3.23 4.06
C VAL A 125 -6.45 3.91 5.25
N GLU A 126 -7.35 4.84 4.95
CA GLU A 126 -8.16 5.57 5.92
C GLU A 126 -9.63 5.38 5.60
N ASP A 127 -10.45 5.11 6.63
CA ASP A 127 -11.91 5.06 6.55
C ASP A 127 -12.56 6.44 6.72
N VAL A 128 -13.87 6.52 6.52
CA VAL A 128 -14.63 7.77 6.71
C VAL A 128 -14.69 8.20 8.18
N GLY A 129 -14.45 7.28 9.12
CA GLY A 129 -14.34 7.55 10.55
C GLY A 129 -12.97 8.08 11.00
N GLY A 130 -11.99 8.18 10.07
CA GLY A 130 -10.63 8.65 10.34
C GLY A 130 -9.70 7.58 10.93
N ARG A 131 -10.07 6.30 10.93
CA ARG A 131 -9.21 5.22 11.37
C ARG A 131 -8.34 4.74 10.23
N THR A 132 -7.16 4.25 10.55
CA THR A 132 -6.18 3.88 9.53
C THR A 132 -5.61 2.49 9.75
N THR A 133 -5.24 1.86 8.65
CA THR A 133 -4.40 0.65 8.62
C THR A 133 -3.24 0.87 7.66
N THR A 134 -2.03 0.52 8.11
CA THR A 134 -0.80 0.67 7.31
C THR A 134 -0.12 -0.68 7.13
N GLN A 135 0.35 -0.96 5.92
CA GLN A 135 1.24 -2.06 5.60
C GLN A 135 2.45 -1.56 4.81
N THR A 136 3.57 -2.27 4.89
CA THR A 136 4.80 -1.92 4.19
C THR A 136 5.16 -2.98 3.16
N ILE A 137 5.53 -2.54 1.97
CA ILE A 137 6.14 -3.34 0.91
C ILE A 137 7.62 -2.98 0.85
N GLN A 138 8.50 -3.96 0.83
CA GLN A 138 9.90 -3.74 0.48
C GLN A 138 10.04 -3.76 -1.05
N VAL A 139 10.50 -2.66 -1.64
CA VAL A 139 10.72 -2.53 -3.09
C VAL A 139 12.21 -2.51 -3.35
N SER A 140 12.71 -3.41 -4.18
CA SER A 140 14.15 -3.57 -4.44
C SER A 140 14.46 -3.70 -5.92
N GLY A 141 15.68 -3.24 -6.31
CA GLY A 141 16.23 -3.37 -7.67
C GLY A 141 17.01 -4.65 -7.91
N ASP A 142 17.05 -5.59 -6.93
CA ASP A 142 17.92 -6.77 -6.95
C ASP A 142 17.38 -7.96 -7.75
N GLY A 143 16.28 -7.79 -8.49
CA GLY A 143 15.72 -8.82 -9.34
C GLY A 143 16.64 -9.21 -10.51
N ASP A 144 16.38 -10.37 -11.06
CA ASP A 144 17.04 -10.86 -12.26
C ASP A 144 16.19 -10.49 -13.48
N PHE A 145 16.63 -9.48 -14.21
CA PHE A 145 15.90 -8.91 -15.35
C PHE A 145 16.71 -8.99 -16.67
N THR A 146 17.87 -9.62 -16.64
CA THR A 146 18.77 -9.73 -17.78
C THR A 146 18.77 -11.16 -18.27
N ASP A 147 18.52 -11.37 -19.56
CA ASP A 147 18.58 -12.69 -20.16
C ASP A 147 20.03 -13.21 -20.21
N PRO A 148 20.26 -14.52 -19.99
CA PRO A 148 21.56 -15.13 -20.16
C PRO A 148 22.02 -15.03 -21.64
N ILE A 149 23.32 -14.83 -21.85
CA ILE A 149 23.92 -14.69 -23.15
C ILE A 149 24.95 -15.77 -23.43
N PHE A 150 25.03 -16.24 -24.71
CA PHE A 150 26.14 -17.04 -25.15
C PHE A 150 27.36 -16.13 -25.40
N THR A 151 28.40 -16.28 -24.58
CA THR A 151 29.71 -15.65 -24.82
C THR A 151 30.59 -16.48 -25.76
N ALA A 152 30.32 -17.79 -25.82
CA ALA A 152 30.83 -18.66 -26.87
C ALA A 152 29.69 -19.58 -27.31
N ALA A 153 29.21 -19.39 -28.53
CA ALA A 153 28.17 -20.24 -29.11
C ALA A 153 28.78 -21.59 -29.54
N PRO A 154 28.02 -22.70 -29.51
CA PRO A 154 28.47 -23.94 -30.05
C PRO A 154 28.67 -23.81 -31.56
N SER A 155 29.53 -24.66 -32.14
CA SER A 155 29.70 -24.72 -33.59
C SER A 155 28.36 -25.04 -34.27
N SER A 156 28.05 -24.32 -35.35
CA SER A 156 26.86 -24.58 -36.18
C SER A 156 26.93 -25.91 -36.93
N GLU A 157 28.14 -26.43 -37.08
CA GLU A 157 28.39 -27.73 -37.72
C GLU A 157 29.20 -28.62 -36.79
N LEU A 158 28.68 -29.82 -36.51
CA LEU A 158 29.33 -30.82 -35.69
C LEU A 158 29.55 -32.07 -36.54
N THR A 159 30.79 -32.51 -36.62
CA THR A 159 31.16 -33.74 -37.36
C THR A 159 31.44 -34.87 -36.38
N VAL A 160 30.74 -35.96 -36.54
CA VAL A 160 30.97 -37.20 -35.80
C VAL A 160 31.68 -38.21 -36.72
N LEU A 161 32.85 -38.67 -36.30
CA LEU A 161 33.59 -39.69 -37.03
C LEU A 161 32.99 -41.06 -36.74
N VAL A 162 32.74 -41.85 -37.80
CA VAL A 162 32.14 -43.19 -37.67
C VAL A 162 33.02 -44.12 -36.83
N GLN A 163 34.36 -43.96 -36.89
CA GLN A 163 35.30 -44.78 -36.11
C GLN A 163 35.39 -44.37 -34.62
N ASN A 164 34.94 -43.16 -34.28
CA ASN A 164 34.90 -42.66 -32.90
C ASN A 164 33.66 -41.78 -32.73
N PRO A 165 32.50 -42.40 -32.51
CA PRO A 165 31.22 -41.70 -32.50
C PRO A 165 31.02 -40.90 -31.21
N LYS A 166 31.85 -39.88 -30.99
CA LYS A 166 31.72 -38.93 -29.87
C LYS A 166 31.33 -37.57 -30.39
N LEU A 167 30.25 -37.03 -29.85
CA LEU A 167 29.83 -35.67 -30.07
C LEU A 167 30.33 -34.81 -28.90
N SER A 168 31.08 -33.75 -29.22
CA SER A 168 31.48 -32.75 -28.21
C SER A 168 30.82 -31.43 -28.53
N LEU A 169 30.02 -30.94 -27.62
CA LEU A 169 29.39 -29.65 -27.67
C LEU A 169 30.07 -28.71 -26.66
N ASN A 170 30.66 -27.62 -27.17
CA ASN A 170 31.27 -26.60 -26.31
C ASN A 170 30.50 -25.29 -26.49
N ALA A 171 30.04 -24.75 -25.38
CA ALA A 171 29.38 -23.44 -25.32
C ALA A 171 29.73 -22.78 -23.99
N THR A 172 29.73 -21.46 -23.97
CA THR A 172 29.82 -20.70 -22.71
C THR A 172 28.63 -19.77 -22.62
N VAL A 173 27.88 -19.88 -21.54
CA VAL A 173 26.75 -19.03 -21.21
C VAL A 173 27.10 -18.24 -19.99
N THR A 174 26.81 -16.95 -19.98
CA THR A 174 26.97 -16.07 -18.82
C THR A 174 25.68 -15.35 -18.54
N ASP A 175 25.49 -15.03 -17.29
CA ASP A 175 24.35 -14.32 -16.74
C ASP A 175 24.84 -13.36 -15.66
N ASN A 176 24.11 -12.25 -15.43
CA ASN A 176 24.47 -11.26 -14.43
C ASN A 176 24.14 -11.67 -13.00
N LYS A 177 23.24 -12.65 -12.81
CA LYS A 177 22.82 -13.17 -11.50
C LYS A 177 23.15 -14.66 -11.39
N LYS A 178 22.29 -15.52 -11.89
CA LYS A 178 22.41 -16.96 -11.73
C LYS A 178 21.70 -17.72 -12.84
N LEU A 179 22.43 -18.59 -13.51
CA LEU A 179 21.84 -19.56 -14.43
C LEU A 179 21.00 -20.58 -13.65
N GLN A 180 19.76 -20.77 -14.05
CA GLN A 180 18.86 -21.76 -13.49
C GLN A 180 19.09 -23.13 -14.15
N SER A 181 19.14 -23.17 -15.48
CA SER A 181 19.32 -24.41 -16.24
C SER A 181 19.90 -24.12 -17.62
N ILE A 182 20.53 -25.12 -18.21
CA ILE A 182 20.92 -25.15 -19.61
C ILE A 182 20.28 -26.41 -20.20
N VAL A 183 19.47 -26.22 -21.23
CA VAL A 183 18.84 -27.32 -21.96
C VAL A 183 19.55 -27.51 -23.29
N VAL A 184 19.98 -28.73 -23.59
CA VAL A 184 20.51 -29.12 -24.88
C VAL A 184 19.50 -30.06 -25.51
N ASP A 185 18.96 -29.65 -26.67
CA ASP A 185 18.02 -30.47 -27.44
C ASP A 185 18.58 -30.67 -28.83
N ILE A 186 18.70 -31.92 -29.26
CA ILE A 186 19.13 -32.32 -30.60
C ILE A 186 18.01 -33.18 -31.21
N PRO A 187 16.99 -32.58 -31.85
CA PRO A 187 15.77 -33.26 -32.25
C PRO A 187 16.01 -34.46 -33.17
N GLY A 188 17.07 -34.42 -33.99
CA GLY A 188 17.45 -35.53 -34.89
C GLY A 188 18.08 -36.74 -34.19
N LEU A 189 18.53 -36.59 -32.94
CA LEU A 189 19.13 -37.64 -32.14
C LEU A 189 18.26 -38.14 -30.98
N HIS A 190 17.13 -37.48 -30.75
CA HIS A 190 16.20 -37.76 -29.61
C HIS A 190 16.90 -37.75 -28.22
N ILE A 191 17.86 -36.84 -28.01
CA ILE A 191 18.61 -36.61 -26.77
C ILE A 191 18.61 -35.16 -26.38
#